data_051fdac1dbb2601ef5d95f31c131a3ed
#
_entry.id   051fdac1dbb2601ef5d95f31c131a3ed
#
_cell.length_a   1.000
_cell.length_b   1.000
_cell.length_c   1.000
_cell.angle_alpha   90.00
_cell.angle_beta   90.00
_cell.angle_gamma   90.00
#
_symmetry.space_group_name_H-M   'P 1'
#
loop_
_entity.id
_entity.type
_entity.pdbx_description
1 polymer ?
#
loop_
_entity_poly.entity_id
_entity_poly.type
_entity_poly.pdbx_seq_one_letter_code
_entity_poly.pdbx_strand_id
1 'polypeptide(L)'
;MDMRDILQQILQRYGTSVLEEPSRFASILNDLRMGEGKREANLLLAALREGIPDRLAGAGPATPMTPFIGQLAQRLADDNGLTDDAALWAVESWALALGLRFDRQAVVTPPVVVPRPVTPAPPPAVDPRSQLLASIRWCEVPAGPFLYGDRKERRMLPAFRIMQTPVTVAMYRAYCAAGGVAMPQAPGWGWREGHPMVNVSWVEANAYCRWAGLALPTEEQWEKAARGTDGREYPWGNGWDPRLCVCSVSPAKAEFTAPVGGIPWGASPCGCLDMAGNIWELCIDWFDSSRTGRVLRGGAWIVSSADVFRSHFRGTCSPDYRYSFQGFRCVAPA
;
A
#
# COMPACT_ATOMS: atom_id res chain seq x y z
N MET A 1 -21.95 24.02 -23.10
CA MET A 1 -22.82 24.18 -21.89
C MET A 1 -21.93 23.96 -20.69
N ASP A 2 -21.94 24.82 -19.68
CA ASP A 2 -21.13 24.63 -18.47
C ASP A 2 -21.59 23.34 -17.73
N MET A 3 -20.66 22.62 -17.12
CA MET A 3 -20.95 21.38 -16.38
C MET A 3 -21.91 21.64 -15.20
N ARG A 4 -21.89 22.83 -14.62
CA ARG A 4 -22.84 23.26 -13.58
C ARG A 4 -24.27 23.38 -14.10
N ASP A 5 -24.43 23.89 -15.33
CA ASP A 5 -25.76 24.00 -15.98
C ASP A 5 -26.32 22.61 -16.26
N ILE A 6 -25.46 21.67 -16.72
CA ILE A 6 -25.84 20.28 -16.94
C ILE A 6 -26.29 19.63 -15.64
N LEU A 7 -25.55 19.83 -14.55
CA LEU A 7 -25.89 19.29 -13.24
C LEU A 7 -27.24 19.81 -12.74
N GLN A 8 -27.49 21.13 -12.87
CA GLN A 8 -28.79 21.75 -12.53
C GLN A 8 -29.92 21.19 -13.38
N GLN A 9 -29.70 21.01 -14.68
CA GLN A 9 -30.70 20.45 -15.60
C GLN A 9 -31.06 19.00 -15.24
N ILE A 10 -30.07 18.20 -14.83
CA ILE A 10 -30.31 16.83 -14.36
C ILE A 10 -31.22 16.83 -13.13
N LEU A 11 -30.88 17.64 -12.12
CA LEU A 11 -31.66 17.70 -10.87
C LEU A 11 -33.07 18.28 -11.09
N GLN A 12 -33.21 19.27 -11.97
CA GLN A 12 -34.53 19.80 -12.32
C GLN A 12 -35.42 18.78 -13.04
N ARG A 13 -34.85 17.98 -13.93
CA ARG A 13 -35.57 17.02 -14.75
C ARG A 13 -35.89 15.69 -14.04
N TYR A 14 -34.98 15.21 -13.22
CA TYR A 14 -35.05 13.87 -12.62
C TYR A 14 -35.21 13.91 -11.10
N GLY A 15 -35.16 15.09 -10.48
CA GLY A 15 -35.18 15.22 -9.01
C GLY A 15 -33.90 14.72 -8.34
N THR A 16 -33.87 14.78 -7.00
CA THR A 16 -32.74 14.28 -6.20
C THR A 16 -32.71 12.74 -6.10
N SER A 17 -33.80 12.05 -6.41
CA SER A 17 -33.86 10.57 -6.41
C SER A 17 -32.88 9.92 -7.40
N VAL A 18 -32.47 10.62 -8.45
CA VAL A 18 -31.46 10.14 -9.39
C VAL A 18 -30.08 9.96 -8.74
N LEU A 19 -29.82 10.60 -7.60
CA LEU A 19 -28.57 10.51 -6.84
C LEU A 19 -28.45 9.19 -6.07
N GLU A 20 -29.56 8.52 -5.79
CA GLU A 20 -29.62 7.20 -5.15
C GLU A 20 -29.11 6.10 -6.10
N GLU A 21 -29.04 6.38 -7.40
CA GLU A 21 -28.54 5.48 -8.44
C GLU A 21 -27.30 6.07 -9.16
N PRO A 22 -26.07 6.02 -8.56
CA PRO A 22 -24.89 6.69 -9.11
C PRO A 22 -24.54 6.28 -10.55
N SER A 23 -24.80 5.03 -10.93
CA SER A 23 -24.56 4.53 -12.30
C SER A 23 -25.50 5.18 -13.32
N ARG A 24 -26.77 5.36 -12.96
CA ARG A 24 -27.76 6.03 -13.79
C ARG A 24 -27.46 7.52 -13.91
N PHE A 25 -27.11 8.19 -12.81
CA PHE A 25 -26.66 9.57 -12.83
C PHE A 25 -25.45 9.76 -13.73
N ALA A 26 -24.43 8.89 -13.63
CA ALA A 26 -23.23 8.93 -14.48
C ALA A 26 -23.56 8.77 -15.97
N SER A 27 -24.50 7.89 -16.32
CA SER A 27 -24.94 7.72 -17.72
C SER A 27 -25.59 9.00 -18.25
N ILE A 28 -26.57 9.57 -17.51
CA ILE A 28 -27.26 10.82 -17.89
C ILE A 28 -26.28 11.98 -18.02
N LEU A 29 -25.34 12.12 -17.08
CA LEU A 29 -24.31 13.15 -17.11
C LEU A 29 -23.41 13.02 -18.34
N ASN A 30 -23.02 11.79 -18.69
CA ASN A 30 -22.20 11.51 -19.87
C ASN A 30 -22.95 11.77 -21.18
N ASP A 31 -24.23 11.48 -21.25
CA ASP A 31 -25.04 11.72 -22.44
C ASP A 31 -25.22 13.23 -22.69
N LEU A 32 -25.49 14.01 -21.65
CA LEU A 32 -25.76 15.44 -21.76
C LEU A 32 -24.50 16.27 -22.02
N ARG A 33 -23.31 15.84 -21.59
CA ARG A 33 -22.06 16.58 -21.82
C ARG A 33 -21.51 16.47 -23.26
N MET A 34 -22.10 15.62 -24.11
CA MET A 34 -21.73 15.47 -25.54
C MET A 34 -20.21 15.30 -25.80
N GLY A 35 -19.47 14.67 -24.87
CA GLY A 35 -18.03 14.44 -24.97
C GLY A 35 -17.12 15.52 -24.35
N GLU A 36 -17.63 16.69 -24.01
CA GLU A 36 -16.89 17.77 -23.34
C GLU A 36 -16.90 17.64 -21.80
N GLY A 37 -16.01 18.36 -21.10
CA GLY A 37 -16.01 18.46 -19.64
C GLY A 37 -15.77 17.15 -18.90
N LYS A 38 -14.93 16.25 -19.43
CA LYS A 38 -14.65 14.94 -18.81
C LYS A 38 -14.04 15.06 -17.42
N ARG A 39 -13.17 16.05 -17.20
CA ARG A 39 -12.53 16.30 -15.92
C ARG A 39 -13.56 16.74 -14.87
N GLU A 40 -14.38 17.69 -15.21
CA GLU A 40 -15.45 18.25 -14.36
C GLU A 40 -16.51 17.20 -14.04
N ALA A 41 -16.90 16.38 -15.02
CA ALA A 41 -17.81 15.26 -14.78
C ALA A 41 -17.24 14.24 -13.78
N ASN A 42 -15.97 13.92 -13.88
CA ASN A 42 -15.31 13.01 -12.93
C ASN A 42 -15.25 13.60 -11.52
N LEU A 43 -15.04 14.89 -11.38
CA LEU A 43 -15.07 15.59 -10.08
C LEU A 43 -16.45 15.53 -9.42
N LEU A 44 -17.51 15.77 -10.20
CA LEU A 44 -18.89 15.65 -9.71
C LEU A 44 -19.24 14.22 -9.30
N LEU A 45 -18.79 13.22 -10.06
CA LEU A 45 -18.99 11.81 -9.72
C LEU A 45 -18.18 11.38 -8.48
N ALA A 46 -16.98 11.91 -8.30
CA ALA A 46 -16.20 11.68 -7.08
C ALA A 46 -16.92 12.26 -5.86
N ALA A 47 -17.37 13.49 -5.93
CA ALA A 47 -18.14 14.12 -4.87
C ALA A 47 -19.47 13.39 -4.56
N LEU A 48 -20.15 12.86 -5.58
CA LEU A 48 -21.35 12.03 -5.39
C LEU A 48 -21.05 10.73 -4.61
N ARG A 49 -19.97 10.03 -4.97
CA ARG A 49 -19.54 8.78 -4.29
C ARG A 49 -19.20 9.01 -2.82
N GLU A 50 -18.64 10.17 -2.51
CA GLU A 50 -18.33 10.58 -1.14
C GLU A 50 -19.55 11.13 -0.37
N GLY A 51 -20.75 11.06 -0.94
CA GLY A 51 -21.99 11.51 -0.31
C GLY A 51 -22.06 13.02 -0.06
N ILE A 52 -21.35 13.82 -0.85
CA ILE A 52 -21.35 15.30 -0.73
C ILE A 52 -22.77 15.87 -0.90
N PRO A 53 -23.57 15.46 -1.92
CA PRO A 53 -24.92 15.97 -2.06
C PRO A 53 -25.80 15.73 -0.84
N ASP A 54 -25.73 14.54 -0.23
CA ASP A 54 -26.54 14.18 0.95
C ASP A 54 -26.14 15.00 2.18
N ARG A 55 -24.84 15.21 2.38
CA ARG A 55 -24.31 16.06 3.47
C ARG A 55 -24.74 17.51 3.30
N LEU A 56 -24.74 18.03 2.07
CA LEU A 56 -25.20 19.39 1.77
C LEU A 56 -26.71 19.52 1.99
N ALA A 57 -27.51 18.55 1.52
CA ALA A 57 -28.96 18.55 1.70
C ALA A 57 -29.38 18.37 3.18
N GLY A 58 -28.60 17.60 3.95
CA GLY A 58 -28.79 17.37 5.38
C GLY A 58 -28.35 18.53 6.29
N ALA A 59 -27.75 19.60 5.74
CA ALA A 59 -27.33 20.74 6.51
C ALA A 59 -28.56 21.50 7.06
N GLY A 60 -28.61 21.68 8.39
CA GLY A 60 -29.69 22.37 9.06
C GLY A 60 -29.71 23.88 8.74
N PRO A 61 -30.87 24.57 8.96
CA PRO A 61 -31.03 26.00 8.62
C PRO A 61 -30.06 26.92 9.40
N ALA A 62 -29.47 26.46 10.48
CA ALA A 62 -28.48 27.20 11.27
C ALA A 62 -27.03 26.94 10.84
N THR A 63 -26.78 26.06 9.86
CA THR A 63 -25.43 25.72 9.41
C THR A 63 -24.85 26.88 8.57
N PRO A 64 -23.72 27.48 8.98
CA PRO A 64 -23.07 28.51 8.17
C PRO A 64 -22.47 27.87 6.90
N MET A 65 -23.16 28.03 5.76
CA MET A 65 -22.92 27.25 4.54
C MET A 65 -21.53 27.47 3.95
N THR A 66 -21.00 28.69 3.96
CA THR A 66 -19.67 29.00 3.41
C THR A 66 -18.53 28.20 4.06
N PRO A 67 -18.35 28.23 5.40
CA PRO A 67 -17.31 27.40 6.04
C PRO A 67 -17.60 25.89 5.93
N PHE A 68 -18.86 25.47 5.87
CA PHE A 68 -19.24 24.06 5.71
C PHE A 68 -18.83 23.52 4.33
N ILE A 69 -19.03 24.30 3.25
CA ILE A 69 -18.54 23.97 1.91
C ILE A 69 -17.01 23.83 1.90
N GLY A 70 -16.28 24.74 2.55
CA GLY A 70 -14.82 24.65 2.68
C GLY A 70 -14.34 23.37 3.39
N GLN A 71 -15.02 22.98 4.47
CA GLN A 71 -14.70 21.73 5.18
C GLN A 71 -14.97 20.47 4.34
N LEU A 72 -16.07 20.44 3.60
CA LEU A 72 -16.40 19.34 2.70
C LEU A 72 -15.41 19.24 1.54
N ALA A 73 -15.00 20.40 0.97
CA ALA A 73 -14.02 20.46 -0.09
C ALA A 73 -12.64 19.95 0.38
N GLN A 74 -12.20 20.36 1.58
CA GLN A 74 -10.93 19.88 2.13
C GLN A 74 -10.95 18.35 2.30
N ARG A 75 -12.01 17.78 2.86
CA ARG A 75 -12.14 16.32 2.98
C ARG A 75 -12.13 15.62 1.62
N LEU A 76 -12.89 16.15 0.65
CA LEU A 76 -12.93 15.59 -0.69
C LEU A 76 -11.54 15.61 -1.36
N ALA A 77 -10.75 16.66 -1.13
CA ALA A 77 -9.39 16.80 -1.62
C ALA A 77 -8.48 15.73 -0.99
N ASP A 78 -8.52 15.62 0.34
CA ASP A 78 -7.69 14.69 1.12
C ASP A 78 -8.00 13.22 0.77
N ASP A 79 -9.29 12.85 0.71
CA ASP A 79 -9.73 11.46 0.50
C ASP A 79 -9.52 10.98 -0.95
N ASN A 80 -9.50 11.88 -1.93
CA ASN A 80 -9.42 11.54 -3.36
C ASN A 80 -8.14 12.05 -4.06
N GLY A 81 -7.21 12.67 -3.35
CA GLY A 81 -5.97 13.21 -3.91
C GLY A 81 -6.21 14.32 -4.94
N LEU A 82 -7.26 15.13 -4.75
CA LEU A 82 -7.60 16.26 -5.61
C LEU A 82 -6.87 17.52 -5.14
N THR A 83 -6.71 18.49 -6.07
CA THR A 83 -6.31 19.84 -5.67
C THR A 83 -7.46 20.54 -4.95
N ASP A 84 -7.13 21.43 -4.01
CA ASP A 84 -8.12 22.20 -3.23
C ASP A 84 -9.13 22.93 -4.14
N ASP A 85 -8.64 23.54 -5.22
CA ASP A 85 -9.49 24.23 -6.20
C ASP A 85 -10.46 23.28 -6.92
N ALA A 86 -10.01 22.07 -7.26
CA ALA A 86 -10.84 21.09 -7.94
C ALA A 86 -11.93 20.51 -7.01
N ALA A 87 -11.57 20.23 -5.78
CA ALA A 87 -12.50 19.75 -4.76
C ALA A 87 -13.52 20.84 -4.38
N LEU A 88 -13.05 22.08 -4.20
CA LEU A 88 -13.92 23.22 -3.92
C LEU A 88 -14.90 23.46 -5.06
N TRP A 89 -14.42 23.45 -6.31
CA TRP A 89 -15.27 23.56 -7.49
C TRP A 89 -16.38 22.50 -7.52
N ALA A 90 -16.07 21.26 -7.18
CA ALA A 90 -17.04 20.15 -7.15
C ALA A 90 -18.11 20.36 -6.07
N VAL A 91 -17.70 20.69 -4.84
CA VAL A 91 -18.63 20.91 -3.71
C VAL A 91 -19.51 22.13 -3.94
N GLU A 92 -18.95 23.25 -4.43
CA GLU A 92 -19.72 24.43 -4.82
C GLU A 92 -20.74 24.13 -5.91
N SER A 93 -20.36 23.32 -6.91
CA SER A 93 -21.24 22.96 -8.01
C SER A 93 -22.46 22.15 -7.51
N TRP A 94 -22.26 21.23 -6.57
CA TRP A 94 -23.33 20.52 -5.90
C TRP A 94 -24.19 21.43 -5.02
N ALA A 95 -23.58 22.34 -4.26
CA ALA A 95 -24.32 23.27 -3.43
C ALA A 95 -25.24 24.21 -4.27
N LEU A 96 -24.71 24.70 -5.39
CA LEU A 96 -25.51 25.52 -6.34
C LEU A 96 -26.65 24.73 -6.98
N ALA A 97 -26.39 23.49 -7.40
CA ALA A 97 -27.38 22.61 -8.01
C ALA A 97 -28.54 22.25 -7.05
N LEU A 98 -28.23 22.14 -5.75
CA LEU A 98 -29.20 21.92 -4.67
C LEU A 98 -29.88 23.23 -4.21
N GLY A 99 -29.57 24.38 -4.82
CA GLY A 99 -30.21 25.66 -4.49
C GLY A 99 -29.71 26.31 -3.20
N LEU A 100 -28.59 25.89 -2.66
CA LEU A 100 -28.02 26.42 -1.42
C LEU A 100 -27.36 27.78 -1.66
N ARG A 101 -27.57 28.74 -0.74
CA ARG A 101 -26.97 30.06 -0.80
C ARG A 101 -25.70 30.11 0.05
N PHE A 102 -24.60 30.60 -0.55
CA PHE A 102 -23.33 30.82 0.14
C PHE A 102 -22.56 31.98 -0.55
N ASP A 103 -21.65 32.59 0.18
CA ASP A 103 -20.81 33.67 -0.36
C ASP A 103 -19.55 33.09 -0.99
N ARG A 104 -19.49 33.08 -2.32
CA ARG A 104 -18.35 32.59 -3.10
C ARG A 104 -17.09 33.43 -2.87
N GLN A 105 -17.19 34.70 -2.61
CA GLN A 105 -16.03 35.56 -2.40
C GLN A 105 -15.41 35.35 -1.02
N ALA A 106 -16.21 34.99 -0.04
CA ALA A 106 -15.74 34.67 1.32
C ALA A 106 -15.01 33.30 1.41
N VAL A 107 -15.24 32.42 0.45
CA VAL A 107 -14.51 31.11 0.39
C VAL A 107 -13.09 31.31 -0.16
N VAL A 108 -12.83 32.39 -0.91
CA VAL A 108 -11.56 32.66 -1.62
C VAL A 108 -10.68 33.68 -0.88
N THR A 109 -11.20 34.38 0.13
CA THR A 109 -10.38 35.33 0.90
C THR A 109 -9.54 34.55 1.92
N PRO A 110 -8.20 34.60 1.83
CA PRO A 110 -7.37 34.12 2.94
C PRO A 110 -7.76 34.91 4.20
N PRO A 111 -7.83 34.31 5.38
CA PRO A 111 -8.16 35.00 6.61
C PRO A 111 -7.20 36.17 6.78
N VAL A 112 -7.77 37.38 7.11
CA VAL A 112 -6.99 38.56 7.53
C VAL A 112 -6.00 38.07 8.61
N VAL A 113 -4.72 38.22 8.32
CA VAL A 113 -3.64 37.87 9.23
C VAL A 113 -3.70 38.81 10.42
N VAL A 114 -4.45 38.45 11.45
CA VAL A 114 -4.19 38.95 12.79
C VAL A 114 -2.83 38.38 13.17
N PRO A 115 -1.84 39.17 13.67
CA PRO A 115 -0.58 38.61 14.10
C PRO A 115 -0.83 37.55 15.17
N ARG A 116 -0.81 36.30 14.78
CA ARG A 116 -0.79 35.19 15.72
C ARG A 116 0.53 35.24 16.51
N PRO A 117 0.52 34.92 17.80
CA PRO A 117 1.74 34.59 18.49
C PRO A 117 2.52 33.61 17.60
N VAL A 118 3.81 33.87 17.40
CA VAL A 118 4.70 33.08 16.56
C VAL A 118 4.59 31.61 17.00
N THR A 119 3.69 30.86 16.35
CA THR A 119 3.74 29.39 16.40
C THR A 119 5.03 29.01 15.68
N PRO A 120 5.87 28.18 16.30
CA PRO A 120 7.06 27.71 15.62
C PRO A 120 6.64 27.15 14.26
N ALA A 121 7.44 27.45 13.22
CA ALA A 121 7.21 26.97 11.85
C ALA A 121 6.83 25.49 11.92
N PRO A 122 5.85 25.02 11.08
CA PRO A 122 5.56 23.61 11.04
C PRO A 122 6.89 22.87 10.80
N PRO A 123 7.16 21.79 11.51
CA PRO A 123 8.38 21.06 11.30
C PRO A 123 8.51 20.77 9.79
N PRO A 124 9.71 20.88 9.20
CA PRO A 124 9.91 20.65 7.78
C PRO A 124 9.24 19.31 7.43
N ALA A 125 8.49 19.31 6.33
CA ALA A 125 7.78 18.12 5.86
C ALA A 125 8.78 16.96 5.88
N VAL A 126 8.54 15.97 6.73
CA VAL A 126 9.44 14.83 6.88
C VAL A 126 9.45 14.12 5.55
N ASP A 127 10.63 14.00 4.94
CA ASP A 127 10.81 13.28 3.68
C ASP A 127 10.10 11.91 3.75
N PRO A 128 9.20 11.57 2.80
CA PRO A 128 8.44 10.31 2.81
C PRO A 128 9.33 9.07 2.93
N ARG A 129 10.54 9.12 2.36
CA ARG A 129 11.54 8.06 2.51
C ARG A 129 12.01 7.93 3.96
N SER A 130 12.28 9.05 4.62
CA SER A 130 12.70 9.08 6.02
C SER A 130 11.61 8.57 6.95
N GLN A 131 10.33 8.90 6.68
CA GLN A 131 9.18 8.36 7.42
C GLN A 131 9.06 6.84 7.24
N LEU A 132 9.20 6.35 6.00
CA LEU A 132 9.20 4.92 5.72
C LEU A 132 10.31 4.21 6.50
N LEU A 133 11.54 4.70 6.40
CA LEU A 133 12.70 4.10 7.08
C LEU A 133 12.54 4.06 8.60
N ALA A 134 11.95 5.11 9.20
CA ALA A 134 11.66 5.16 10.62
C ALA A 134 10.57 4.16 11.06
N SER A 135 9.68 3.74 10.15
CA SER A 135 8.62 2.76 10.42
C SER A 135 9.10 1.31 10.35
N ILE A 136 10.28 1.05 9.77
CA ILE A 136 10.81 -0.30 9.61
C ILE A 136 11.30 -0.84 10.96
N ARG A 137 10.81 -2.03 11.30
CA ARG A 137 11.37 -2.82 12.40
C ARG A 137 12.49 -3.70 11.86
N TRP A 138 13.65 -3.61 12.50
CA TRP A 138 14.84 -4.33 12.10
C TRP A 138 15.14 -5.49 13.05
N CYS A 139 15.62 -6.59 12.49
CA CYS A 139 16.27 -7.67 13.20
C CYS A 139 17.78 -7.57 12.96
N GLU A 140 18.55 -7.53 14.03
CA GLU A 140 20.01 -7.52 13.97
C GLU A 140 20.52 -8.97 13.79
N VAL A 141 21.34 -9.17 12.75
CA VAL A 141 21.99 -10.47 12.50
C VAL A 141 23.48 -10.30 12.71
N PRO A 142 24.06 -10.88 13.79
CA PRO A 142 25.46 -10.66 14.14
C PRO A 142 26.42 -11.25 13.09
N ALA A 143 27.60 -10.66 12.99
CA ALA A 143 28.69 -11.25 12.20
C ALA A 143 29.04 -12.64 12.73
N GLY A 144 29.56 -13.49 11.85
CA GLY A 144 30.07 -14.80 12.24
C GLY A 144 29.56 -15.95 11.38
N PRO A 145 29.92 -17.19 11.79
CA PRO A 145 29.59 -18.38 11.03
C PRO A 145 28.11 -18.76 11.16
N PHE A 146 27.61 -19.46 10.15
CA PHE A 146 26.35 -20.18 10.17
C PHE A 146 26.42 -21.40 9.26
N LEU A 147 25.43 -22.29 9.36
CA LEU A 147 25.32 -23.50 8.58
C LEU A 147 24.40 -23.27 7.38
N TYR A 148 24.96 -23.17 6.18
CA TYR A 148 24.24 -22.86 4.94
C TYR A 148 23.86 -24.10 4.15
N GLY A 149 22.68 -24.05 3.53
CA GLY A 149 22.19 -25.10 2.63
C GLY A 149 21.80 -26.40 3.33
N ASP A 150 21.40 -27.37 2.53
CA ASP A 150 21.02 -28.70 2.98
C ASP A 150 22.23 -29.45 3.63
N ARG A 151 23.41 -29.29 3.04
CA ARG A 151 24.65 -29.92 3.52
C ARG A 151 25.23 -29.22 4.75
N LYS A 152 24.63 -28.16 5.25
CA LYS A 152 25.06 -27.39 6.42
C LYS A 152 26.52 -26.91 6.31
N GLU A 153 26.91 -26.43 5.13
CA GLU A 153 28.24 -25.87 4.89
C GLU A 153 28.48 -24.65 5.76
N ARG A 154 29.64 -24.59 6.41
CA ARG A 154 30.02 -23.42 7.22
C ARG A 154 30.30 -22.21 6.34
N ARG A 155 29.52 -21.14 6.48
CA ARG A 155 29.69 -19.87 5.81
C ARG A 155 29.95 -18.76 6.82
N MET A 156 30.59 -17.69 6.41
CA MET A 156 30.86 -16.49 7.22
C MET A 156 30.15 -15.29 6.61
N LEU A 157 29.38 -14.56 7.39
CA LEU A 157 28.80 -13.29 6.96
C LEU A 157 29.18 -12.16 7.93
N PRO A 158 29.33 -10.92 7.42
CA PRO A 158 29.39 -9.72 8.26
C PRO A 158 28.07 -9.52 9.00
N ALA A 159 28.05 -8.65 9.99
CA ALA A 159 26.81 -8.20 10.61
C ALA A 159 25.95 -7.43 9.61
N PHE A 160 24.63 -7.58 9.71
CA PHE A 160 23.66 -6.86 8.89
C PHE A 160 22.33 -6.73 9.62
N ARG A 161 21.49 -5.83 9.16
CA ARG A 161 20.09 -5.73 9.58
C ARG A 161 19.18 -6.25 8.48
N ILE A 162 18.12 -6.92 8.85
CA ILE A 162 17.07 -7.38 7.95
C ILE A 162 15.71 -6.93 8.48
N MET A 163 14.79 -6.57 7.60
CA MET A 163 13.43 -6.23 8.01
C MET A 163 12.79 -7.40 8.76
N GLN A 164 12.13 -7.11 9.88
CA GLN A 164 11.45 -8.12 10.70
C GLN A 164 10.38 -8.85 9.89
N THR A 165 9.68 -8.14 9.02
CA THR A 165 8.63 -8.67 8.14
C THR A 165 8.90 -8.33 6.69
N PRO A 166 8.22 -8.97 5.73
CA PRO A 166 8.21 -8.52 4.34
C PRO A 166 7.75 -7.06 4.20
N VAL A 167 8.13 -6.40 3.10
CA VAL A 167 7.61 -5.09 2.71
C VAL A 167 6.09 -5.18 2.56
N THR A 168 5.36 -4.26 3.19
CA THR A 168 3.89 -4.24 3.14
C THR A 168 3.37 -3.45 1.94
N VAL A 169 2.09 -3.65 1.60
CA VAL A 169 1.38 -2.83 0.60
C VAL A 169 1.46 -1.35 0.95
N ALA A 170 1.26 -0.98 2.23
CA ALA A 170 1.38 0.42 2.69
C ALA A 170 2.76 1.01 2.42
N MET A 171 3.84 0.26 2.72
CA MET A 171 5.20 0.70 2.47
C MET A 171 5.49 0.89 0.98
N TYR A 172 5.01 -0.04 0.15
CA TYR A 172 5.21 0.03 -1.29
C TYR A 172 4.39 1.16 -1.92
N ARG A 173 3.17 1.40 -1.44
CA ARG A 173 2.32 2.54 -1.84
C ARG A 173 2.98 3.88 -1.53
N ALA A 174 3.59 4.02 -0.35
CA ALA A 174 4.35 5.23 0.01
C ALA A 174 5.52 5.49 -0.95
N TYR A 175 6.23 4.43 -1.36
CA TYR A 175 7.25 4.51 -2.40
C TYR A 175 6.68 4.97 -3.74
N CYS A 176 5.58 4.38 -4.19
CA CYS A 176 4.93 4.74 -5.45
C CYS A 176 4.50 6.21 -5.45
N ALA A 177 3.89 6.67 -4.35
CA ALA A 177 3.46 8.06 -4.20
C ALA A 177 4.64 9.04 -4.22
N ALA A 178 5.73 8.72 -3.50
CA ALA A 178 6.90 9.60 -3.43
C ALA A 178 7.73 9.60 -4.73
N GLY A 179 7.77 8.48 -5.43
CA GLY A 179 8.56 8.30 -6.66
C GLY A 179 7.81 8.56 -7.96
N GLY A 180 6.50 8.89 -7.91
CA GLY A 180 5.66 9.00 -9.12
C GLY A 180 5.52 7.68 -9.88
N VAL A 181 5.66 6.53 -9.20
CA VAL A 181 5.58 5.19 -9.77
C VAL A 181 4.17 4.65 -9.61
N ALA A 182 3.61 4.06 -10.66
CA ALA A 182 2.30 3.43 -10.56
C ALA A 182 2.34 2.16 -9.68
N MET A 183 1.29 1.93 -8.88
CA MET A 183 1.11 0.65 -8.20
C MET A 183 0.94 -0.46 -9.24
N PRO A 184 1.51 -1.66 -9.01
CA PRO A 184 1.25 -2.84 -9.84
C PRO A 184 -0.24 -3.19 -9.87
N GLN A 185 -0.61 -4.09 -10.79
CA GLN A 185 -1.98 -4.61 -10.80
C GLN A 185 -2.31 -5.30 -9.47
N ALA A 186 -3.46 -4.96 -8.90
CA ALA A 186 -3.91 -5.59 -7.66
C ALA A 186 -4.14 -7.10 -7.84
N PRO A 187 -3.87 -7.92 -6.81
CA PRO A 187 -4.29 -9.32 -6.82
C PRO A 187 -5.82 -9.43 -6.78
N GLY A 188 -6.36 -10.61 -7.08
CA GLY A 188 -7.81 -10.82 -7.16
C GLY A 188 -8.61 -10.45 -5.90
N TRP A 189 -7.94 -10.42 -4.73
CA TRP A 189 -8.54 -10.01 -3.44
C TRP A 189 -8.35 -8.54 -3.09
N GLY A 190 -7.77 -7.73 -4.02
CA GLY A 190 -7.49 -6.32 -3.81
C GLY A 190 -6.26 -6.06 -2.92
N TRP A 191 -5.89 -4.78 -2.79
CA TRP A 191 -4.81 -4.36 -1.91
C TRP A 191 -5.27 -4.27 -0.45
N ARG A 192 -4.45 -4.75 0.48
CA ARG A 192 -4.65 -4.66 1.94
C ARG A 192 -3.36 -4.15 2.58
N GLU A 193 -3.42 -2.99 3.21
CA GLU A 193 -2.25 -2.21 3.64
C GLU A 193 -1.27 -2.96 4.55
N GLY A 194 -1.78 -3.77 5.47
CA GLY A 194 -0.97 -4.57 6.41
C GLY A 194 -0.48 -5.92 5.84
N HIS A 195 -0.83 -6.27 4.62
CA HIS A 195 -0.39 -7.52 3.97
C HIS A 195 0.94 -7.32 3.25
N PRO A 196 1.71 -8.39 2.99
CA PRO A 196 2.93 -8.28 2.20
C PRO A 196 2.61 -7.78 0.79
N MET A 197 3.50 -6.97 0.25
CA MET A 197 3.46 -6.56 -1.14
C MET A 197 3.68 -7.76 -2.05
N VAL A 198 2.78 -7.93 -3.01
CA VAL A 198 2.82 -9.01 -4.01
C VAL A 198 2.66 -8.44 -5.42
N ASN A 199 2.63 -9.29 -6.45
CA ASN A 199 2.55 -8.88 -7.85
C ASN A 199 3.66 -7.90 -8.28
N VAL A 200 4.83 -8.00 -7.66
CA VAL A 200 6.03 -7.26 -8.02
C VAL A 200 7.07 -8.18 -8.65
N SER A 201 7.70 -7.72 -9.70
CA SER A 201 8.84 -8.37 -10.32
C SER A 201 10.11 -8.12 -9.49
N TRP A 202 11.17 -8.90 -9.75
CA TRP A 202 12.47 -8.66 -9.12
C TRP A 202 13.00 -7.25 -9.46
N VAL A 203 12.78 -6.78 -10.69
CA VAL A 203 13.22 -5.44 -11.13
C VAL A 203 12.54 -4.35 -10.30
N GLU A 204 11.23 -4.47 -10.05
CA GLU A 204 10.46 -3.52 -9.25
C GLU A 204 10.81 -3.57 -7.77
N ALA A 205 11.00 -4.77 -7.21
CA ALA A 205 11.46 -4.96 -5.83
C ALA A 205 12.83 -4.32 -5.60
N ASN A 206 13.76 -4.52 -6.54
CA ASN A 206 15.09 -3.91 -6.48
C ASN A 206 15.06 -2.38 -6.69
N ALA A 207 14.12 -1.86 -7.49
CA ALA A 207 13.91 -0.41 -7.63
C ALA A 207 13.42 0.22 -6.32
N TYR A 208 12.47 -0.42 -5.62
CA TYR A 208 12.06 -0.03 -4.28
C TYR A 208 13.25 0.01 -3.31
N CYS A 209 14.04 -1.08 -3.27
CA CYS A 209 15.21 -1.15 -2.39
C CYS A 209 16.19 0.01 -2.66
N ARG A 210 16.51 0.30 -3.91
CA ARG A 210 17.40 1.41 -4.29
C ARG A 210 16.84 2.77 -3.87
N TRP A 211 15.55 3.01 -4.10
CA TRP A 211 14.90 4.24 -3.65
C TRP A 211 14.97 4.39 -2.13
N ALA A 212 14.74 3.33 -1.39
CA ALA A 212 14.84 3.32 0.07
C ALA A 212 16.30 3.41 0.59
N GLY A 213 17.31 3.24 -0.27
CA GLY A 213 18.72 3.13 0.15
C GLY A 213 19.03 1.82 0.85
N LEU A 214 18.29 0.78 0.50
CA LEU A 214 18.36 -0.58 1.01
C LEU A 214 18.74 -1.55 -0.11
N ALA A 215 18.82 -2.84 0.21
CA ALA A 215 19.06 -3.90 -0.77
C ALA A 215 18.13 -5.09 -0.57
N LEU A 216 17.91 -5.88 -1.62
CA LEU A 216 17.39 -7.24 -1.46
C LEU A 216 18.44 -8.07 -0.70
N PRO A 217 18.05 -9.01 0.17
CA PRO A 217 18.99 -9.90 0.84
C PRO A 217 19.70 -10.78 -0.19
N THR A 218 20.95 -11.14 0.09
CA THR A 218 21.51 -12.34 -0.53
C THR A 218 20.80 -13.57 0.02
N GLU A 219 20.79 -14.67 -0.73
CA GLU A 219 20.20 -15.91 -0.25
C GLU A 219 20.87 -16.42 1.03
N GLU A 220 22.17 -16.18 1.22
CA GLU A 220 22.89 -16.49 2.44
C GLU A 220 22.46 -15.62 3.62
N GLN A 221 22.26 -14.30 3.40
CA GLN A 221 21.73 -13.39 4.42
C GLN A 221 20.33 -13.81 4.84
N TRP A 222 19.47 -14.09 3.86
CA TRP A 222 18.10 -14.53 4.12
C TRP A 222 18.09 -15.82 4.94
N GLU A 223 18.88 -16.83 4.53
CA GLU A 223 18.95 -18.13 5.22
C GLU A 223 19.50 -17.99 6.64
N LYS A 224 20.57 -17.22 6.85
CA LYS A 224 21.11 -16.95 8.19
C LYS A 224 20.08 -16.30 9.10
N ALA A 225 19.31 -15.33 8.59
CA ALA A 225 18.24 -14.67 9.34
C ALA A 225 17.09 -15.64 9.67
N ALA A 226 16.79 -16.59 8.76
CA ALA A 226 15.73 -17.58 8.96
C ALA A 226 16.09 -18.66 9.96
N ARG A 227 17.29 -19.24 9.86
CA ARG A 227 17.67 -20.43 10.66
C ARG A 227 18.68 -20.18 11.78
N GLY A 228 19.20 -18.97 11.89
CA GLY A 228 20.25 -18.66 12.86
C GLY A 228 21.57 -19.37 12.54
N THR A 229 22.27 -19.85 13.59
CA THR A 229 23.61 -20.43 13.48
C THR A 229 23.64 -21.96 13.71
N ASP A 230 22.55 -22.53 14.22
CA ASP A 230 22.48 -23.95 14.63
C ASP A 230 22.05 -24.92 13.51
N GLY A 231 21.70 -24.36 12.32
CA GLY A 231 21.34 -25.16 11.15
C GLY A 231 19.99 -25.85 11.25
N ARG A 232 19.04 -25.28 12.04
CA ARG A 232 17.66 -25.76 12.15
C ARG A 232 16.96 -25.82 10.80
N GLU A 233 15.93 -26.69 10.69
CA GLU A 233 15.21 -26.88 9.43
C GLU A 233 14.23 -25.75 9.11
N TYR A 234 13.50 -25.27 10.12
CA TYR A 234 12.51 -24.20 10.01
C TYR A 234 12.89 -23.03 10.93
N PRO A 235 12.35 -21.83 10.74
CA PRO A 235 12.65 -20.69 11.61
C PRO A 235 12.45 -20.97 13.10
N TRP A 236 11.45 -21.77 13.46
CA TRP A 236 11.08 -22.14 14.84
C TRP A 236 11.77 -23.40 15.37
N GLY A 237 12.52 -24.17 14.55
CA GLY A 237 13.19 -25.40 14.99
C GLY A 237 13.23 -26.50 13.93
N ASN A 238 13.28 -27.76 14.35
CA ASN A 238 13.45 -28.91 13.43
C ASN A 238 12.12 -29.62 13.09
N GLY A 239 11.07 -29.44 13.88
CA GLY A 239 9.76 -30.05 13.64
C GLY A 239 8.89 -29.19 12.75
N TRP A 240 8.26 -29.79 11.75
CA TRP A 240 7.24 -29.10 10.96
C TRP A 240 5.97 -28.88 11.78
N ASP A 241 5.47 -27.65 11.75
CA ASP A 241 4.18 -27.30 12.34
C ASP A 241 3.47 -26.24 11.47
N PRO A 242 2.38 -26.61 10.75
CA PRO A 242 1.68 -25.67 9.87
C PRO A 242 0.93 -24.55 10.62
N ARG A 243 0.84 -24.61 11.96
CA ARG A 243 0.26 -23.53 12.78
C ARG A 243 1.22 -22.34 12.91
N LEU A 244 2.49 -22.54 12.61
CA LEU A 244 3.56 -21.55 12.78
C LEU A 244 3.88 -20.76 11.50
N CYS A 245 3.14 -21.01 10.41
CA CYS A 245 3.28 -20.26 9.15
C CYS A 245 1.97 -20.14 8.40
N VAL A 246 1.90 -19.20 7.46
CA VAL A 246 0.77 -19.05 6.55
C VAL A 246 1.01 -19.92 5.32
N CYS A 247 0.29 -21.02 5.23
CA CYS A 247 0.38 -22.00 4.13
C CYS A 247 -0.99 -22.61 3.83
N SER A 248 -1.12 -23.36 2.73
CA SER A 248 -2.42 -23.90 2.31
C SER A 248 -2.98 -24.97 3.25
N VAL A 249 -2.13 -25.56 4.11
CA VAL A 249 -2.53 -26.56 5.11
C VAL A 249 -2.55 -26.00 6.54
N SER A 250 -2.35 -24.69 6.72
CA SER A 250 -2.48 -24.05 8.03
C SER A 250 -3.94 -24.09 8.51
N PRO A 251 -4.20 -24.20 9.82
CA PRO A 251 -5.57 -24.23 10.36
C PRO A 251 -6.41 -23.03 9.98
N ALA A 252 -5.76 -21.88 9.79
CA ALA A 252 -6.41 -20.64 9.39
C ALA A 252 -6.87 -20.61 7.91
N LYS A 253 -6.51 -21.65 7.10
CA LYS A 253 -6.86 -21.78 5.68
C LYS A 253 -6.84 -20.44 4.94
N ALA A 254 -5.66 -19.82 4.87
CA ALA A 254 -5.53 -18.55 4.17
C ALA A 254 -5.81 -18.77 2.68
N GLU A 255 -6.88 -18.14 2.18
CA GLU A 255 -7.23 -18.15 0.75
C GLU A 255 -6.30 -17.23 -0.06
N PHE A 256 -5.51 -16.42 0.63
CA PHE A 256 -4.51 -15.47 0.11
C PHE A 256 -3.53 -15.11 1.23
N THR A 257 -2.68 -14.11 1.03
CA THR A 257 -1.73 -13.63 2.04
C THR A 257 -2.42 -13.23 3.35
N ALA A 258 -1.70 -13.31 4.47
CA ALA A 258 -2.13 -12.78 5.77
C ALA A 258 -1.40 -11.47 6.10
N PRO A 259 -1.90 -10.64 7.04
CA PRO A 259 -1.16 -9.51 7.57
C PRO A 259 0.23 -9.95 8.04
N VAL A 260 1.26 -9.13 7.74
CA VAL A 260 2.64 -9.48 8.10
C VAL A 260 2.79 -9.59 9.63
N GLY A 261 3.59 -10.57 10.07
CA GLY A 261 3.85 -10.79 11.49
C GLY A 261 2.67 -11.37 12.26
N GLY A 262 1.63 -11.85 11.58
CA GLY A 262 0.41 -12.39 12.21
C GLY A 262 0.62 -13.67 13.04
N ILE A 263 1.76 -14.35 12.86
CA ILE A 263 2.10 -15.59 13.59
C ILE A 263 3.44 -15.41 14.33
N PRO A 264 3.45 -14.75 15.49
CA PRO A 264 4.70 -14.46 16.21
C PRO A 264 5.44 -15.70 16.72
N TRP A 265 4.76 -16.81 16.91
CA TRP A 265 5.35 -18.09 17.31
C TRP A 265 6.16 -18.76 16.20
N GLY A 266 6.03 -18.32 14.95
CA GLY A 266 6.85 -18.73 13.81
C GLY A 266 8.14 -17.93 13.66
N ALA A 267 8.52 -17.13 14.66
CA ALA A 267 9.69 -16.28 14.62
C ALA A 267 10.99 -17.08 14.46
N SER A 268 11.94 -16.53 13.71
CA SER A 268 13.30 -17.03 13.61
C SER A 268 14.12 -16.68 14.87
N PRO A 269 15.33 -17.29 15.06
CA PRO A 269 16.22 -16.94 16.16
C PRO A 269 16.61 -15.45 16.22
N CYS A 270 16.63 -14.79 15.07
CA CYS A 270 16.92 -13.36 14.96
C CYS A 270 15.66 -12.48 15.18
N GLY A 271 14.49 -13.08 15.44
CA GLY A 271 13.22 -12.36 15.62
C GLY A 271 12.52 -11.99 14.31
N CYS A 272 12.98 -12.50 13.16
CA CYS A 272 12.29 -12.28 11.88
C CYS A 272 10.98 -13.09 11.85
N LEU A 273 9.94 -12.49 11.30
CA LEU A 273 8.62 -13.09 11.13
C LEU A 273 8.36 -13.40 9.65
N ASP A 274 7.44 -14.32 9.39
CA ASP A 274 7.07 -14.76 8.03
C ASP A 274 8.26 -15.29 7.19
N MET A 275 9.31 -15.82 7.86
CA MET A 275 10.43 -16.46 7.15
C MET A 275 10.07 -17.85 6.59
N ALA A 276 8.89 -18.35 6.93
CA ALA A 276 8.27 -19.52 6.31
C ALA A 276 6.81 -19.20 6.03
N GLY A 277 6.37 -19.36 4.79
CA GLY A 277 5.00 -19.11 4.37
C GLY A 277 4.70 -17.64 4.08
N ASN A 278 3.42 -17.31 3.97
CA ASN A 278 2.86 -16.05 3.54
C ASN A 278 3.19 -15.74 2.07
N ILE A 279 4.44 -15.41 1.76
CA ILE A 279 4.90 -15.15 0.39
C ILE A 279 6.30 -15.74 0.15
N TRP A 280 6.58 -16.11 -1.10
CA TRP A 280 7.93 -16.28 -1.56
C TRP A 280 8.68 -14.96 -1.56
N GLU A 281 9.90 -14.94 -1.07
CA GLU A 281 10.72 -13.74 -0.98
C GLU A 281 11.87 -13.73 -1.96
N LEU A 282 11.95 -12.63 -2.73
CA LEU A 282 12.98 -12.39 -3.73
C LEU A 282 14.33 -12.09 -3.06
N CYS A 283 15.37 -12.78 -3.51
CA CYS A 283 16.77 -12.50 -3.18
C CYS A 283 17.50 -11.84 -4.36
N ILE A 284 18.66 -11.24 -4.07
CA ILE A 284 19.46 -10.57 -5.10
C ILE A 284 20.18 -11.57 -6.02
N ASP A 285 20.38 -12.80 -5.56
CA ASP A 285 21.17 -13.79 -6.26
C ASP A 285 20.46 -14.38 -7.47
N TRP A 286 21.25 -14.77 -8.45
CA TRP A 286 20.82 -15.66 -9.50
C TRP A 286 20.71 -17.09 -8.97
N PHE A 287 19.71 -17.84 -9.42
CA PHE A 287 19.49 -19.21 -8.98
C PHE A 287 20.66 -20.12 -9.35
N ASP A 288 21.21 -19.91 -10.55
CA ASP A 288 22.37 -20.63 -11.08
C ASP A 288 23.16 -19.79 -12.10
N SER A 289 24.19 -20.41 -12.70
CA SER A 289 25.07 -19.77 -13.67
C SER A 289 24.40 -19.40 -15.00
N SER A 290 23.20 -19.95 -15.31
CA SER A 290 22.46 -19.59 -16.52
C SER A 290 21.91 -18.16 -16.44
N ARG A 291 21.75 -17.61 -15.22
CA ARG A 291 21.22 -16.26 -14.94
C ARG A 291 19.84 -16.02 -15.57
N THR A 292 19.02 -17.06 -15.65
CA THR A 292 17.64 -16.95 -16.16
C THR A 292 16.62 -16.75 -15.08
N GLY A 293 16.92 -17.16 -13.82
CA GLY A 293 16.04 -17.07 -12.69
C GLY A 293 16.69 -16.47 -11.45
N ARG A 294 15.92 -15.73 -10.66
CA ARG A 294 16.29 -15.21 -9.35
C ARG A 294 15.90 -16.16 -8.24
N VAL A 295 16.68 -16.19 -7.17
CA VAL A 295 16.37 -17.02 -6.01
C VAL A 295 15.13 -16.54 -5.29
N LEU A 296 14.25 -17.47 -4.93
CA LEU A 296 13.11 -17.30 -4.03
C LEU A 296 13.33 -18.12 -2.76
N ARG A 297 12.86 -17.60 -1.63
CA ARG A 297 12.97 -18.23 -0.32
C ARG A 297 11.63 -18.23 0.43
N GLY A 298 11.46 -19.15 1.39
CA GLY A 298 10.43 -19.14 2.42
C GLY A 298 9.13 -19.88 2.10
N GLY A 299 8.81 -20.14 0.84
CA GLY A 299 7.49 -20.69 0.48
C GLY A 299 6.38 -19.64 0.59
N ALA A 300 5.14 -20.00 0.27
CA ALA A 300 4.03 -19.06 0.25
C ALA A 300 2.71 -19.67 0.74
N TRP A 301 1.70 -18.83 0.94
CA TRP A 301 0.36 -19.21 1.39
C TRP A 301 -0.30 -20.34 0.59
N ILE A 302 0.04 -20.48 -0.68
CA ILE A 302 -0.51 -21.48 -1.62
C ILE A 302 0.17 -22.86 -1.53
N VAL A 303 1.31 -22.96 -0.83
CA VAL A 303 2.13 -24.18 -0.77
C VAL A 303 1.68 -25.10 0.36
N SER A 304 1.68 -26.41 0.12
CA SER A 304 1.30 -27.45 1.10
C SER A 304 2.46 -28.32 1.60
N SER A 305 3.56 -28.40 0.82
CA SER A 305 4.69 -29.30 1.14
C SER A 305 5.57 -28.70 2.24
N ALA A 306 5.75 -29.42 3.34
CA ALA A 306 6.61 -29.05 4.45
C ALA A 306 8.06 -28.76 4.02
N ASP A 307 8.58 -29.51 3.05
CA ASP A 307 9.97 -29.36 2.60
C ASP A 307 10.24 -27.99 1.98
N VAL A 308 9.24 -27.38 1.32
CA VAL A 308 9.37 -26.06 0.69
C VAL A 308 9.60 -24.96 1.73
N PHE A 309 9.13 -25.13 2.97
CA PHE A 309 9.27 -24.18 4.06
C PHE A 309 10.56 -24.31 4.85
N ARG A 310 11.40 -25.31 4.53
CA ARG A 310 12.73 -25.43 5.14
C ARG A 310 13.56 -24.19 4.83
N SER A 311 14.27 -23.69 5.82
CA SER A 311 15.05 -22.45 5.70
C SER A 311 16.09 -22.48 4.57
N HIS A 312 16.57 -23.68 4.19
CA HIS A 312 17.52 -23.86 3.10
C HIS A 312 16.88 -24.06 1.73
N PHE A 313 15.55 -24.27 1.66
CA PHE A 313 14.89 -24.53 0.37
C PHE A 313 14.99 -23.33 -0.57
N ARG A 314 15.31 -23.59 -1.83
CA ARG A 314 15.51 -22.60 -2.88
C ARG A 314 14.44 -22.77 -3.96
N GLY A 315 13.66 -21.74 -4.20
CA GLY A 315 12.82 -21.60 -5.39
C GLY A 315 13.48 -20.69 -6.41
N THR A 316 12.85 -20.56 -7.58
CA THR A 316 13.31 -19.67 -8.65
C THR A 316 12.16 -19.04 -9.41
N CYS A 317 12.37 -17.81 -9.91
CA CYS A 317 11.46 -17.15 -10.83
C CYS A 317 12.23 -16.30 -11.85
N SER A 318 11.64 -16.10 -13.04
CA SER A 318 12.16 -15.10 -13.97
C SER A 318 12.10 -13.69 -13.36
N PRO A 319 13.11 -12.82 -13.58
CA PRO A 319 13.18 -11.48 -12.99
C PRO A 319 11.98 -10.58 -13.32
N ASP A 320 11.31 -10.82 -14.44
CA ASP A 320 10.21 -9.99 -14.93
C ASP A 320 8.83 -10.48 -14.50
N TYR A 321 8.74 -11.70 -13.94
CA TYR A 321 7.46 -12.28 -13.55
C TYR A 321 6.92 -11.70 -12.26
N ARG A 322 5.59 -11.58 -12.20
CA ARG A 322 4.82 -11.11 -11.06
C ARG A 322 3.83 -12.19 -10.66
N TYR A 323 3.85 -12.55 -9.37
CA TYR A 323 2.93 -13.54 -8.81
C TYR A 323 2.26 -13.00 -7.57
N SER A 324 1.02 -13.38 -7.35
CA SER A 324 0.23 -13.02 -6.16
C SER A 324 0.70 -13.70 -4.86
N PHE A 325 1.74 -14.52 -4.95
CA PHE A 325 2.39 -15.23 -3.84
C PHE A 325 3.89 -14.89 -3.72
N GLN A 326 4.37 -13.84 -4.40
CA GLN A 326 5.77 -13.42 -4.46
C GLN A 326 5.90 -11.95 -4.08
N GLY A 327 6.85 -11.65 -3.19
CA GLY A 327 7.23 -10.32 -2.77
C GLY A 327 8.65 -10.30 -2.23
N PHE A 328 8.96 -9.47 -1.24
CA PHE A 328 10.33 -9.30 -0.76
C PHE A 328 10.41 -8.64 0.61
N ARG A 329 11.57 -8.72 1.24
CA ARG A 329 12.03 -7.87 2.35
C ARG A 329 13.38 -7.27 2.04
N CYS A 330 13.81 -6.27 2.81
CA CYS A 330 15.07 -5.59 2.58
C CYS A 330 16.07 -5.86 3.69
N VAL A 331 17.35 -5.64 3.33
CA VAL A 331 18.50 -5.62 4.24
C VAL A 331 19.20 -4.28 4.20
N ALA A 332 19.92 -3.98 5.28
CA ALA A 332 20.84 -2.85 5.39
C ALA A 332 22.13 -3.30 6.09
N PRO A 333 23.26 -2.59 5.93
CA PRO A 333 24.43 -2.73 6.78
C PRO A 333 24.04 -2.57 8.26
N ALA A 334 24.79 -3.22 9.17
CA ALA A 334 24.58 -3.12 10.61
C ALA A 334 24.78 -1.71 11.14
#